data_4bf221226a61d388d1d9f39fe89245c9
#
_entry.id   4bf221226a61d388d1d9f39fe89245c9
#
_cell.length_a   1.000
_cell.length_b   1.000
_cell.length_c   1.000
_cell.angle_alpha   90.00
_cell.angle_beta   90.00
_cell.angle_gamma   90.00
#
_symmetry.space_group_name_H-M   'P 1'
#
loop_
_entity.id
_entity.type
_entity.pdbx_description
1 polymer ?
#
loop_
_entity_poly.entity_id
_entity_poly.type
_entity_poly.pdbx_seq_one_letter_code
_entity_poly.pdbx_strand_id
1 'polypeptide(L)'
;NIYARALYKSGKRLAACDQYAVSGDMASIKRVIGNYRSLAGIKTIYQQSPNSPSLNYLVQDFVNNVQETLDTKPEDANDTEWFDLIDAKRIYRKEALEFVNFANTVGNDNKSKYPCLWLSAAAMVNYLLGNQQQAMNEAAQAINANGTPRMRDNARAIRMLITTRSSQLDDNYTAYLLGELRWLDSKIKTERHNPSVYDNHYSDVKDRVIHKGIEPLFAKSGKPLVALAVCDMMRKEENDYYRNIDNLEEREGYNKYQMMTHWPGDEVYVQMDSLTADQLLSYYKYITSTPTNALEQYVVTRTFKDEQYFNDLIGTKYMAEGRFSEAIPYLQDLTTEFMSNQAISIYEATRQYDIERWFHRQKTNDEWDFAKVTTNKKLKFCKEMLSLQSQASIAREGAPLEDIAYKLATRFYQASCYGDCW
;
A
#
# COMPACT_ATOMS: atom_id res chain seq x y z
N ASN A 1 -8.85 20.58 -27.72
CA ASN A 1 -9.58 19.31 -28.02
C ASN A 1 -10.73 19.44 -29.03
N ILE A 2 -11.20 20.68 -29.40
CA ILE A 2 -12.25 20.84 -30.39
C ILE A 2 -11.85 20.26 -31.75
N TYR A 3 -10.63 20.52 -32.20
CA TYR A 3 -10.12 20.00 -33.48
C TYR A 3 -10.04 18.47 -33.47
N ALA A 4 -9.53 17.86 -32.39
CA ALA A 4 -9.51 16.40 -32.24
C ALA A 4 -10.91 15.77 -32.31
N ARG A 5 -11.92 16.41 -31.67
CA ARG A 5 -13.32 15.97 -31.75
C ARG A 5 -13.90 16.10 -33.16
N ALA A 6 -13.53 17.14 -33.89
CA ALA A 6 -13.95 17.30 -35.29
C ALA A 6 -13.34 16.19 -36.18
N LEU A 7 -12.07 15.86 -36.02
CA LEU A 7 -11.42 14.74 -36.69
C LEU A 7 -12.13 13.41 -36.40
N TYR A 8 -12.45 13.14 -35.14
CA TYR A 8 -13.18 11.93 -34.75
C TYR A 8 -14.56 11.85 -35.44
N LYS A 9 -15.35 12.95 -35.41
CA LYS A 9 -16.66 13.01 -36.07
C LYS A 9 -16.58 12.86 -37.59
N SER A 10 -15.45 13.23 -38.20
CA SER A 10 -15.20 13.05 -39.64
C SER A 10 -14.64 11.68 -40.00
N GLY A 11 -14.62 10.73 -39.07
CA GLY A 11 -14.10 9.35 -39.25
C GLY A 11 -12.59 9.22 -39.21
N LYS A 12 -11.84 10.31 -38.97
CA LYS A 12 -10.37 10.33 -38.93
C LYS A 12 -9.88 9.96 -37.52
N ARG A 13 -10.20 8.72 -37.08
CA ARG A 13 -10.00 8.27 -35.70
C ARG A 13 -8.55 8.38 -35.22
N LEU A 14 -7.57 7.89 -35.98
CA LEU A 14 -6.16 7.94 -35.59
C LEU A 14 -5.63 9.37 -35.48
N ALA A 15 -5.97 10.21 -36.44
CA ALA A 15 -5.59 11.63 -36.39
C ALA A 15 -6.22 12.34 -35.16
N ALA A 16 -7.43 11.97 -34.77
CA ALA A 16 -8.05 12.46 -33.54
C ALA A 16 -7.27 12.00 -32.30
N CYS A 17 -6.89 10.71 -32.22
CA CYS A 17 -6.09 10.16 -31.12
C CYS A 17 -4.73 10.86 -31.01
N ASP A 18 -4.05 11.12 -32.14
CA ASP A 18 -2.78 11.83 -32.16
C ASP A 18 -2.92 13.26 -31.60
N GLN A 19 -4.01 13.96 -31.91
CA GLN A 19 -4.27 15.30 -31.35
C GLN A 19 -4.60 15.26 -29.86
N TYR A 20 -5.36 14.26 -29.41
CA TYR A 20 -5.57 14.03 -27.97
C TYR A 20 -4.28 13.70 -27.25
N ALA A 21 -3.43 12.85 -27.84
CA ALA A 21 -2.12 12.50 -27.27
C ALA A 21 -1.20 13.72 -27.12
N VAL A 22 -1.14 14.58 -28.14
CA VAL A 22 -0.37 15.83 -28.09
C VAL A 22 -0.88 16.78 -27.00
N SER A 23 -2.20 16.80 -26.75
CA SER A 23 -2.80 17.63 -25.71
C SER A 23 -2.80 17.00 -24.32
N GLY A 24 -2.32 15.76 -24.16
CA GLY A 24 -2.33 15.03 -22.89
C GLY A 24 -3.71 14.55 -22.43
N ASP A 25 -4.72 14.56 -23.32
CA ASP A 25 -6.08 14.12 -23.00
C ASP A 25 -6.24 12.60 -23.13
N MET A 26 -5.71 11.88 -22.14
CA MET A 26 -5.67 10.41 -22.12
C MET A 26 -7.07 9.79 -22.04
N ALA A 27 -7.99 10.42 -21.31
CA ALA A 27 -9.38 9.95 -21.21
C ALA A 27 -10.09 9.94 -22.57
N SER A 28 -9.84 10.97 -23.39
CA SER A 28 -10.38 11.01 -24.75
C SER A 28 -9.71 9.99 -25.68
N ILE A 29 -8.41 9.72 -25.52
CA ILE A 29 -7.73 8.65 -26.25
C ILE A 29 -8.39 7.31 -25.94
N LYS A 30 -8.51 6.92 -24.68
CA LYS A 30 -9.14 5.67 -24.25
C LYS A 30 -10.51 5.44 -24.92
N ARG A 31 -11.32 6.50 -24.95
CA ARG A 31 -12.68 6.46 -25.52
C ARG A 31 -12.71 6.31 -27.05
N VAL A 32 -11.73 6.90 -27.75
CA VAL A 32 -11.72 6.99 -29.21
C VAL A 32 -10.93 5.86 -29.86
N ILE A 33 -9.89 5.36 -29.20
CA ILE A 33 -8.91 4.45 -29.80
C ILE A 33 -9.47 3.03 -30.06
N GLY A 34 -10.42 2.57 -29.23
CA GLY A 34 -11.15 1.32 -29.46
C GLY A 34 -10.24 0.09 -29.61
N ASN A 35 -10.39 -0.61 -30.72
CA ASN A 35 -9.67 -1.87 -30.98
C ASN A 35 -8.14 -1.76 -31.14
N TYR A 36 -7.60 -0.53 -31.24
CA TYR A 36 -6.15 -0.31 -31.34
C TYR A 36 -5.39 -0.53 -30.02
N ARG A 37 -6.09 -0.79 -28.91
CA ARG A 37 -5.47 -1.17 -27.61
C ARG A 37 -4.87 -2.58 -27.60
N SER A 38 -4.96 -3.36 -28.67
CA SER A 38 -4.34 -4.67 -28.85
C SER A 38 -2.95 -4.57 -29.48
N LEU A 39 -2.13 -5.61 -29.35
CA LEU A 39 -0.84 -5.69 -30.04
C LEU A 39 -0.97 -5.53 -31.56
N ALA A 40 -2.02 -6.11 -32.16
CA ALA A 40 -2.30 -5.95 -33.60
C ALA A 40 -2.57 -4.47 -33.96
N GLY A 41 -3.32 -3.76 -33.12
CA GLY A 41 -3.57 -2.34 -33.29
C GLY A 41 -2.31 -1.49 -33.19
N ILE A 42 -1.46 -1.76 -32.19
CA ILE A 42 -0.15 -1.09 -32.02
C ILE A 42 0.72 -1.31 -33.24
N LYS A 43 0.84 -2.55 -33.72
CA LYS A 43 1.60 -2.89 -34.94
C LYS A 43 1.07 -2.15 -36.16
N THR A 44 -0.25 -2.06 -36.33
CA THR A 44 -0.88 -1.36 -37.45
C THR A 44 -0.54 0.13 -37.42
N ILE A 45 -0.66 0.79 -36.27
CA ILE A 45 -0.32 2.22 -36.15
C ILE A 45 1.17 2.44 -36.40
N TYR A 46 2.04 1.60 -35.85
CA TYR A 46 3.48 1.71 -36.06
C TYR A 46 3.87 1.57 -37.55
N GLN A 47 3.27 0.63 -38.27
CA GLN A 47 3.50 0.46 -39.71
C GLN A 47 3.09 1.67 -40.54
N GLN A 48 1.98 2.33 -40.17
CA GLN A 48 1.48 3.51 -40.86
C GLN A 48 2.24 4.79 -40.47
N SER A 49 2.56 4.94 -39.18
CA SER A 49 3.21 6.11 -38.62
C SER A 49 4.08 5.71 -37.41
N PRO A 50 5.36 5.38 -37.59
CA PRO A 50 6.26 4.94 -36.53
C PRO A 50 6.40 5.94 -35.38
N ASN A 51 6.08 7.22 -35.63
CA ASN A 51 6.20 8.30 -34.67
C ASN A 51 4.84 8.91 -34.26
N SER A 52 3.74 8.17 -34.47
CA SER A 52 2.42 8.59 -33.99
C SER A 52 2.46 8.86 -32.48
N PRO A 53 2.02 10.05 -32.00
CA PRO A 53 1.94 10.34 -30.57
C PRO A 53 1.06 9.37 -29.78
N SER A 54 0.07 8.74 -30.45
CA SER A 54 -0.81 7.74 -29.83
C SER A 54 -0.06 6.48 -29.40
N LEU A 55 1.08 6.15 -30.01
CA LEU A 55 1.90 5.00 -29.64
C LEU A 55 2.47 5.13 -28.22
N ASN A 56 2.79 6.35 -27.75
CA ASN A 56 3.28 6.56 -26.41
C ASN A 56 2.24 6.11 -25.38
N TYR A 57 0.97 6.41 -25.63
CA TYR A 57 -0.12 5.96 -24.79
C TYR A 57 -0.37 4.45 -24.92
N LEU A 58 -0.45 3.93 -26.15
CA LEU A 58 -0.79 2.54 -26.39
C LEU A 58 0.26 1.55 -25.84
N VAL A 59 1.54 1.90 -25.95
CA VAL A 59 2.63 1.09 -25.36
C VAL A 59 2.52 1.07 -23.84
N GLN A 60 2.28 2.22 -23.22
CA GLN A 60 2.06 2.30 -21.78
C GLN A 60 0.81 1.52 -21.33
N ASP A 61 -0.31 1.70 -22.05
CA ASP A 61 -1.57 1.00 -21.79
C ASP A 61 -1.40 -0.53 -21.90
N PHE A 62 -0.65 -0.99 -22.91
CA PHE A 62 -0.37 -2.41 -23.08
C PHE A 62 0.45 -2.98 -21.90
N VAL A 63 1.50 -2.29 -21.47
CA VAL A 63 2.31 -2.69 -20.32
C VAL A 63 1.47 -2.73 -19.03
N ASN A 64 0.62 -1.72 -18.82
CA ASN A 64 -0.30 -1.70 -17.68
C ASN A 64 -1.27 -2.89 -17.73
N ASN A 65 -1.84 -3.19 -18.89
CA ASN A 65 -2.73 -4.34 -19.06
C ASN A 65 -2.04 -5.70 -18.78
N VAL A 66 -0.75 -5.85 -19.19
CA VAL A 66 0.04 -7.03 -18.80
C VAL A 66 0.23 -7.09 -17.29
N GLN A 67 0.54 -5.97 -16.68
CA GLN A 67 0.72 -5.86 -15.24
C GLN A 67 -0.56 -6.24 -14.49
N GLU A 68 -1.71 -5.62 -14.82
CA GLU A 68 -2.99 -5.93 -14.20
C GLU A 68 -3.36 -7.41 -14.37
N THR A 69 -3.11 -7.99 -15.55
CA THR A 69 -3.36 -9.41 -15.80
C THR A 69 -2.56 -10.33 -14.89
N LEU A 70 -1.29 -9.97 -14.59
CA LEU A 70 -0.39 -10.80 -13.79
C LEU A 70 -0.48 -10.51 -12.28
N ASP A 71 -0.94 -9.32 -11.91
CA ASP A 71 -1.16 -8.94 -10.50
C ASP A 71 -2.54 -9.40 -9.99
N THR A 72 -3.48 -9.70 -10.89
CA THR A 72 -4.81 -10.23 -10.53
C THR A 72 -4.67 -11.60 -9.84
N LYS A 73 -5.31 -11.76 -8.70
CA LYS A 73 -5.30 -13.02 -7.97
C LYS A 73 -5.97 -14.14 -8.76
N PRO A 74 -5.57 -15.40 -8.57
CA PRO A 74 -6.14 -16.54 -9.30
C PRO A 74 -7.67 -16.67 -9.16
N GLU A 75 -8.22 -16.32 -8.00
CA GLU A 75 -9.66 -16.31 -7.74
C GLU A 75 -10.41 -15.28 -8.59
N ASP A 76 -9.81 -14.14 -8.87
CA ASP A 76 -10.38 -13.04 -9.65
C ASP A 76 -9.99 -13.11 -11.14
N ALA A 77 -9.09 -14.02 -11.50
CA ALA A 77 -8.52 -14.12 -12.85
C ALA A 77 -9.55 -14.41 -13.95
N ASN A 78 -10.74 -14.94 -13.60
CA ASN A 78 -11.83 -15.18 -14.53
C ASN A 78 -12.95 -14.15 -14.40
N ASP A 79 -12.82 -13.18 -13.51
CA ASP A 79 -13.77 -12.10 -13.32
C ASP A 79 -13.61 -11.06 -14.43
N THR A 80 -14.48 -11.13 -15.45
CA THR A 80 -14.53 -10.14 -16.53
C THR A 80 -15.00 -8.80 -16.03
N GLU A 81 -15.81 -8.74 -14.99
CA GLU A 81 -16.32 -7.50 -14.41
C GLU A 81 -15.19 -6.69 -13.78
N TRP A 82 -14.20 -7.36 -13.16
CA TRP A 82 -13.03 -6.69 -12.62
C TRP A 82 -12.23 -5.94 -13.70
N PHE A 83 -11.92 -6.60 -14.81
CA PHE A 83 -11.18 -5.97 -15.91
C PHE A 83 -11.97 -4.83 -16.58
N ASP A 84 -13.28 -4.95 -16.66
CA ASP A 84 -14.15 -3.88 -17.16
C ASP A 84 -14.18 -2.69 -16.19
N LEU A 85 -14.23 -2.95 -14.88
CA LEU A 85 -14.23 -1.91 -13.83
C LEU A 85 -12.97 -1.04 -13.88
N ILE A 86 -11.79 -1.66 -14.01
CA ILE A 86 -10.50 -0.95 -14.09
C ILE A 86 -10.13 -0.51 -15.50
N ASP A 87 -11.03 -0.70 -16.48
CA ASP A 87 -10.79 -0.42 -17.92
C ASP A 87 -9.47 -1.04 -18.44
N ALA A 88 -9.15 -2.24 -17.98
CA ALA A 88 -7.98 -3.02 -18.41
C ALA A 88 -8.37 -4.11 -19.42
N LYS A 89 -7.38 -4.54 -20.20
CA LYS A 89 -7.52 -5.67 -21.12
C LYS A 89 -6.65 -6.81 -20.65
N ARG A 90 -7.25 -7.98 -20.55
CA ARG A 90 -6.50 -9.20 -20.22
C ARG A 90 -5.53 -9.56 -21.34
N ILE A 91 -4.22 -9.62 -21.01
CA ILE A 91 -3.15 -9.95 -21.93
C ILE A 91 -2.59 -11.32 -21.58
N TYR A 92 -2.72 -12.28 -22.50
CA TYR A 92 -2.18 -13.61 -22.31
C TYR A 92 -0.66 -13.65 -22.52
N ARG A 93 0.01 -14.59 -21.85
CA ARG A 93 1.48 -14.75 -21.88
C ARG A 93 2.04 -14.78 -23.32
N LYS A 94 1.35 -15.42 -24.26
CA LYS A 94 1.78 -15.49 -25.66
C LYS A 94 1.83 -14.10 -26.31
N GLU A 95 0.77 -13.31 -26.14
CA GLU A 95 0.70 -11.95 -26.68
C GLU A 95 1.74 -11.02 -26.03
N ALA A 96 1.96 -11.17 -24.70
CA ALA A 96 3.00 -10.43 -23.99
C ALA A 96 4.41 -10.74 -24.55
N LEU A 97 4.73 -12.00 -24.83
CA LEU A 97 6.00 -12.38 -25.46
C LEU A 97 6.12 -11.85 -26.90
N GLU A 98 5.06 -11.90 -27.68
CA GLU A 98 5.03 -11.30 -29.01
C GLU A 98 5.22 -9.78 -28.98
N PHE A 99 4.67 -9.11 -27.96
CA PHE A 99 4.90 -7.69 -27.73
C PHE A 99 6.37 -7.40 -27.42
N VAL A 100 7.01 -8.17 -26.52
CA VAL A 100 8.44 -8.02 -26.20
C VAL A 100 9.30 -8.09 -27.47
N ASN A 101 9.08 -9.12 -28.31
CA ASN A 101 9.82 -9.27 -29.55
C ASN A 101 9.62 -8.07 -30.50
N PHE A 102 8.38 -7.60 -30.61
CA PHE A 102 8.06 -6.44 -31.43
C PHE A 102 8.70 -5.16 -30.85
N ALA A 103 8.58 -4.92 -29.55
CA ALA A 103 9.13 -3.75 -28.89
C ALA A 103 10.66 -3.69 -29.01
N ASN A 104 11.35 -4.82 -28.88
CA ASN A 104 12.79 -4.92 -29.12
C ASN A 104 13.16 -4.62 -30.59
N THR A 105 12.36 -5.10 -31.55
CA THR A 105 12.57 -4.79 -32.97
C THR A 105 12.46 -3.28 -33.19
N VAL A 106 11.39 -2.64 -32.68
CA VAL A 106 11.16 -1.20 -32.84
C VAL A 106 12.22 -0.37 -32.09
N GLY A 107 12.61 -0.80 -30.90
CA GLY A 107 13.65 -0.12 -30.12
C GLY A 107 15.03 -0.08 -30.80
N ASN A 108 15.26 -0.97 -31.78
CA ASN A 108 16.54 -1.13 -32.47
C ASN A 108 16.49 -0.81 -33.97
N ASP A 109 15.33 -0.51 -34.59
CA ASP A 109 15.19 -0.31 -36.02
C ASP A 109 15.45 1.11 -36.53
N ASN A 110 15.81 2.02 -35.64
CA ASN A 110 16.09 3.46 -35.91
C ASN A 110 14.96 4.26 -36.57
N LYS A 111 13.73 3.72 -36.62
CA LYS A 111 12.56 4.43 -37.17
C LYS A 111 11.79 5.18 -36.08
N SER A 112 11.79 4.64 -34.86
CA SER A 112 11.14 5.27 -33.73
C SER A 112 11.96 6.45 -33.21
N LYS A 113 11.28 7.59 -33.00
CA LYS A 113 11.85 8.75 -32.33
C LYS A 113 12.21 8.46 -30.85
N TYR A 114 11.52 7.51 -30.23
CA TYR A 114 11.63 7.20 -28.81
C TYR A 114 11.94 5.71 -28.54
N PRO A 115 13.11 5.20 -28.97
CA PRO A 115 13.50 3.81 -28.69
C PRO A 115 13.50 3.50 -27.17
N CYS A 116 13.77 4.49 -26.30
CA CYS A 116 13.67 4.35 -24.85
C CYS A 116 12.31 3.82 -24.39
N LEU A 117 11.20 4.30 -24.97
CA LEU A 117 9.85 3.86 -24.63
C LEU A 117 9.67 2.35 -24.90
N TRP A 118 10.10 1.89 -26.06
CA TRP A 118 9.92 0.51 -26.49
C TRP A 118 10.80 -0.47 -25.72
N LEU A 119 12.07 -0.10 -25.51
CA LEU A 119 13.01 -0.92 -24.74
C LEU A 119 12.62 -1.00 -23.27
N SER A 120 12.15 0.11 -22.67
CA SER A 120 11.67 0.06 -21.28
C SER A 120 10.36 -0.72 -21.14
N ALA A 121 9.47 -0.66 -22.13
CA ALA A 121 8.26 -1.49 -22.16
C ALA A 121 8.61 -2.98 -22.27
N ALA A 122 9.56 -3.36 -23.15
CA ALA A 122 10.05 -4.74 -23.24
C ALA A 122 10.67 -5.20 -21.92
N ALA A 123 11.51 -4.35 -21.28
CA ALA A 123 12.12 -4.65 -19.99
C ALA A 123 11.08 -4.91 -18.91
N MET A 124 10.04 -4.06 -18.80
CA MET A 124 8.99 -4.24 -17.81
C MET A 124 8.18 -5.51 -18.04
N VAL A 125 7.78 -5.80 -19.30
CA VAL A 125 7.05 -7.03 -19.61
C VAL A 125 7.90 -8.26 -19.35
N ASN A 126 9.19 -8.27 -19.71
CA ASN A 126 10.10 -9.37 -19.38
C ASN A 126 10.28 -9.56 -17.87
N TYR A 127 10.36 -8.47 -17.10
CA TYR A 127 10.37 -8.54 -15.63
C TYR A 127 9.11 -9.22 -15.08
N LEU A 128 7.93 -8.82 -15.56
CA LEU A 128 6.65 -9.41 -15.16
C LEU A 128 6.55 -10.89 -15.53
N LEU A 129 7.11 -11.29 -16.67
CA LEU A 129 7.14 -12.67 -17.12
C LEU A 129 8.20 -13.54 -16.44
N GLY A 130 9.07 -12.94 -15.61
CA GLY A 130 10.16 -13.63 -14.90
C GLY A 130 11.45 -13.79 -15.70
N ASN A 131 11.57 -13.17 -16.87
CA ASN A 131 12.75 -13.20 -17.73
C ASN A 131 13.81 -12.19 -17.28
N GLN A 132 14.35 -12.39 -16.08
CA GLN A 132 15.15 -11.40 -15.33
C GLN A 132 16.36 -10.88 -16.09
N GLN A 133 17.16 -11.76 -16.70
CA GLN A 133 18.38 -11.37 -17.43
C GLN A 133 18.06 -10.50 -18.63
N GLN A 134 17.03 -10.87 -19.40
CA GLN A 134 16.60 -10.12 -20.57
C GLN A 134 16.05 -8.74 -20.16
N ALA A 135 15.22 -8.69 -19.13
CA ALA A 135 14.71 -7.44 -18.58
C ALA A 135 15.82 -6.48 -18.17
N MET A 136 16.89 -6.99 -17.53
CA MET A 136 18.04 -6.17 -17.12
C MET A 136 18.79 -5.60 -18.32
N ASN A 137 19.02 -6.40 -19.36
CA ASN A 137 19.71 -5.96 -20.58
C ASN A 137 18.91 -4.87 -21.31
N GLU A 138 17.60 -5.05 -21.43
CA GLU A 138 16.70 -4.09 -22.07
C GLU A 138 16.59 -2.79 -21.27
N ALA A 139 16.50 -2.86 -19.94
CA ALA A 139 16.47 -1.68 -19.09
C ALA A 139 17.79 -0.87 -19.19
N ALA A 140 18.93 -1.56 -19.25
CA ALA A 140 20.23 -0.91 -19.42
C ALA A 140 20.35 -0.21 -20.80
N GLN A 141 19.81 -0.79 -21.84
CA GLN A 141 19.74 -0.17 -23.18
C GLN A 141 18.77 1.01 -23.18
N ALA A 142 17.58 0.86 -22.56
CA ALA A 142 16.55 1.90 -22.51
C ALA A 142 17.05 3.20 -21.89
N ILE A 143 17.80 3.15 -20.78
CA ILE A 143 18.34 4.33 -20.10
C ILE A 143 19.22 5.17 -21.02
N ASN A 144 19.97 4.52 -21.91
CA ASN A 144 20.89 5.18 -22.83
C ASN A 144 20.25 5.53 -24.19
N ALA A 145 19.04 5.06 -24.43
CA ALA A 145 18.31 5.28 -25.68
C ALA A 145 17.67 6.67 -25.75
N ASN A 146 17.41 7.15 -26.98
CA ASN A 146 16.72 8.41 -27.17
C ASN A 146 15.26 8.35 -26.64
N GLY A 147 14.88 9.35 -25.87
CA GLY A 147 13.57 9.47 -25.25
C GLY A 147 13.39 10.80 -24.54
N THR A 148 12.18 11.09 -24.06
CA THR A 148 11.94 12.23 -23.19
C THR A 148 12.59 12.03 -21.83
N PRO A 149 12.80 13.09 -21.04
CA PRO A 149 13.28 12.95 -19.65
C PRO A 149 12.42 11.94 -18.84
N ARG A 150 11.09 12.02 -18.97
CA ARG A 150 10.16 11.12 -18.27
C ARG A 150 10.29 9.65 -18.70
N MET A 151 10.52 9.38 -20.00
CA MET A 151 10.77 8.02 -20.49
C MET A 151 12.08 7.44 -19.90
N ARG A 152 13.14 8.24 -19.82
CA ARG A 152 14.41 7.82 -19.18
C ARG A 152 14.27 7.62 -17.67
N ASP A 153 13.49 8.48 -17.01
CA ASP A 153 13.17 8.32 -15.59
C ASP A 153 12.40 7.02 -15.36
N ASN A 154 11.44 6.69 -16.21
CA ASN A 154 10.70 5.42 -16.14
C ASN A 154 11.62 4.20 -16.38
N ALA A 155 12.52 4.26 -17.37
CA ALA A 155 13.51 3.20 -17.61
C ALA A 155 14.43 3.00 -16.38
N ARG A 156 14.83 4.08 -15.69
CA ARG A 156 15.60 4.04 -14.44
C ARG A 156 14.82 3.35 -13.31
N ALA A 157 13.55 3.69 -13.15
CA ALA A 157 12.68 3.08 -12.14
C ALA A 157 12.45 1.58 -12.42
N ILE A 158 12.23 1.20 -13.68
CA ILE A 158 12.11 -0.21 -14.09
C ILE A 158 13.40 -0.98 -13.79
N ARG A 159 14.57 -0.40 -14.07
CA ARG A 159 15.86 -1.03 -13.74
C ARG A 159 16.00 -1.22 -12.23
N MET A 160 15.63 -0.21 -11.42
CA MET A 160 15.62 -0.33 -9.96
C MET A 160 14.75 -1.51 -9.51
N LEU A 161 13.51 -1.60 -10.01
CA LEU A 161 12.59 -2.70 -9.72
C LEU A 161 13.17 -4.08 -10.11
N ILE A 162 13.78 -4.18 -11.29
CA ILE A 162 14.41 -5.41 -11.76
C ILE A 162 15.55 -5.84 -10.82
N THR A 163 16.41 -4.91 -10.38
CA THR A 163 17.56 -5.22 -9.52
C THR A 163 17.16 -5.77 -8.16
N THR A 164 15.98 -5.42 -7.62
CA THR A 164 15.51 -5.94 -6.33
C THR A 164 15.29 -7.46 -6.33
N ARG A 165 15.03 -8.07 -7.47
CA ARG A 165 14.86 -9.54 -7.58
C ARG A 165 16.17 -10.31 -7.66
N SER A 166 17.22 -9.69 -8.17
CA SER A 166 18.49 -10.38 -8.51
C SER A 166 19.67 -10.03 -7.64
N SER A 167 19.59 -8.92 -6.90
CA SER A 167 20.71 -8.44 -6.08
C SER A 167 20.66 -9.05 -4.68
N GLN A 168 21.86 -9.21 -4.10
CA GLN A 168 22.01 -9.49 -2.68
C GLN A 168 22.01 -8.17 -1.91
N LEU A 169 21.48 -8.19 -0.72
CA LEU A 169 21.36 -7.02 0.15
C LEU A 169 22.69 -6.80 0.88
N ASP A 170 23.68 -6.25 0.17
CA ASP A 170 24.97 -5.79 0.73
C ASP A 170 25.02 -4.27 0.87
N ASP A 171 26.12 -3.73 1.40
CA ASP A 171 26.29 -2.31 1.66
C ASP A 171 26.29 -1.48 0.35
N ASN A 172 26.85 -2.00 -0.74
CA ASN A 172 26.87 -1.30 -2.03
C ASN A 172 25.45 -1.21 -2.60
N TYR A 173 24.69 -2.30 -2.53
CA TYR A 173 23.34 -2.32 -3.06
C TYR A 173 22.38 -1.50 -2.19
N THR A 174 22.53 -1.50 -0.87
CA THR A 174 21.74 -0.62 0.02
C THR A 174 22.04 0.85 -0.23
N ALA A 175 23.30 1.21 -0.49
CA ALA A 175 23.67 2.57 -0.88
C ALA A 175 23.07 2.97 -2.25
N TYR A 176 23.06 2.05 -3.21
CA TYR A 176 22.39 2.25 -4.51
C TYR A 176 20.89 2.51 -4.31
N LEU A 177 20.18 1.63 -3.59
CA LEU A 177 18.75 1.78 -3.33
C LEU A 177 18.43 3.11 -2.63
N LEU A 178 19.23 3.51 -1.65
CA LEU A 178 19.09 4.81 -0.99
C LEU A 178 19.20 5.98 -1.98
N GLY A 179 20.17 5.90 -2.89
CA GLY A 179 20.34 6.90 -3.96
C GLY A 179 19.11 6.99 -4.88
N GLU A 180 18.53 5.83 -5.24
CA GLU A 180 17.36 5.76 -6.09
C GLU A 180 16.10 6.27 -5.38
N LEU A 181 15.89 5.93 -4.10
CA LEU A 181 14.76 6.43 -3.32
C LEU A 181 14.82 7.95 -3.14
N ARG A 182 16.00 8.50 -2.83
CA ARG A 182 16.21 9.97 -2.75
C ARG A 182 15.96 10.67 -4.08
N TRP A 183 16.33 10.01 -5.19
CA TRP A 183 16.00 10.51 -6.52
C TRP A 183 14.48 10.53 -6.74
N LEU A 184 13.75 9.48 -6.41
CA LEU A 184 12.28 9.45 -6.49
C LEU A 184 11.65 10.54 -5.61
N ASP A 185 12.13 10.73 -4.37
CA ASP A 185 11.64 11.81 -3.49
C ASP A 185 11.81 13.19 -4.13
N SER A 186 12.94 13.43 -4.80
CA SER A 186 13.19 14.68 -5.49
C SER A 186 12.22 14.93 -6.65
N LYS A 187 11.86 13.85 -7.37
CA LYS A 187 10.89 13.90 -8.47
C LYS A 187 9.47 14.12 -7.97
N ILE A 188 9.06 13.40 -6.92
CA ILE A 188 7.76 13.57 -6.27
C ILE A 188 7.59 15.02 -5.80
N LYS A 189 8.62 15.57 -5.15
CA LYS A 189 8.59 16.96 -4.68
C LYS A 189 8.43 17.96 -5.83
N THR A 190 9.06 17.70 -6.97
CA THR A 190 9.00 18.60 -8.14
C THR A 190 7.62 18.57 -8.82
N GLU A 191 6.95 17.43 -8.86
CA GLU A 191 5.62 17.29 -9.48
C GLU A 191 4.46 17.77 -8.59
N ARG A 192 4.66 17.92 -7.29
CA ARG A 192 3.63 18.37 -6.33
C ARG A 192 3.26 19.85 -6.43
N HIS A 193 3.38 20.49 -7.60
CA HIS A 193 3.00 21.88 -7.76
C HIS A 193 1.48 22.11 -7.88
N ASN A 194 0.67 21.07 -8.07
CA ASN A 194 -0.79 21.18 -8.12
C ASN A 194 -1.43 20.27 -7.05
N PRO A 195 -1.87 20.85 -5.91
CA PRO A 195 -2.47 20.08 -4.81
C PRO A 195 -3.80 19.42 -5.16
N SER A 196 -4.44 19.81 -6.29
CA SER A 196 -5.69 19.19 -6.74
C SER A 196 -5.50 17.95 -7.63
N VAL A 197 -4.27 17.56 -7.93
CA VAL A 197 -3.97 16.35 -8.72
C VAL A 197 -3.50 15.25 -7.77
N TYR A 198 -4.39 14.31 -7.52
CA TYR A 198 -4.09 13.11 -6.72
C TYR A 198 -3.06 12.19 -7.40
N ASP A 199 -2.93 12.27 -8.71
CA ASP A 199 -2.05 11.42 -9.50
C ASP A 199 -0.64 12.03 -9.60
N ASN A 200 0.25 11.61 -8.71
CA ASN A 200 1.67 11.87 -8.86
C ASN A 200 2.36 10.61 -9.38
N HIS A 201 2.70 10.61 -10.66
CA HIS A 201 3.33 9.46 -11.33
C HIS A 201 4.54 8.89 -10.58
N TYR A 202 5.39 9.72 -9.99
CA TYR A 202 6.57 9.24 -9.27
C TYR A 202 6.21 8.67 -7.88
N SER A 203 5.09 9.09 -7.28
CA SER A 203 4.56 8.45 -6.09
C SER A 203 4.10 7.02 -6.40
N ASP A 204 3.33 6.82 -7.49
CA ASP A 204 2.88 5.49 -7.92
C ASP A 204 4.06 4.58 -8.27
N VAL A 205 5.11 5.15 -8.92
CA VAL A 205 6.35 4.43 -9.22
C VAL A 205 7.07 4.03 -7.94
N LYS A 206 7.17 4.93 -6.94
CA LYS A 206 7.79 4.65 -5.65
C LYS A 206 7.03 3.55 -4.91
N ASP A 207 5.72 3.67 -4.83
CA ASP A 207 4.83 2.68 -4.23
C ASP A 207 5.07 1.28 -4.82
N ARG A 208 5.03 1.18 -6.14
CA ARG A 208 5.28 -0.09 -6.82
C ARG A 208 6.69 -0.65 -6.54
N VAL A 209 7.72 0.17 -6.58
CA VAL A 209 9.10 -0.27 -6.29
C VAL A 209 9.21 -0.75 -4.84
N ILE A 210 8.55 -0.09 -3.91
CA ILE A 210 8.51 -0.50 -2.51
C ILE A 210 7.81 -1.85 -2.37
N HIS A 211 6.54 -1.96 -2.77
CA HIS A 211 5.72 -3.15 -2.50
C HIS A 211 6.05 -4.35 -3.39
N LYS A 212 6.50 -4.15 -4.63
CA LYS A 212 6.86 -5.24 -5.56
C LYS A 212 8.36 -5.53 -5.62
N GLY A 213 9.19 -4.71 -4.95
CA GLY A 213 10.64 -4.81 -5.03
C GLY A 213 11.34 -4.81 -3.67
N ILE A 214 11.34 -3.69 -2.96
CA ILE A 214 12.19 -3.49 -1.78
C ILE A 214 11.65 -4.27 -0.58
N GLU A 215 10.37 -4.21 -0.29
CA GLU A 215 9.75 -4.97 0.79
C GLU A 215 9.99 -6.48 0.63
N PRO A 216 9.69 -7.13 -0.52
CA PRO A 216 9.99 -8.54 -0.71
C PRO A 216 11.48 -8.87 -0.63
N LEU A 217 12.37 -7.95 -1.04
CA LEU A 217 13.81 -8.12 -0.93
C LEU A 217 14.24 -8.22 0.54
N PHE A 218 13.77 -7.31 1.40
CA PHE A 218 14.08 -7.35 2.83
C PHE A 218 13.48 -8.57 3.51
N ALA A 219 12.23 -8.93 3.20
CA ALA A 219 11.58 -10.12 3.74
C ALA A 219 12.36 -11.40 3.38
N LYS A 220 12.73 -11.56 2.11
CA LYS A 220 13.55 -12.70 1.62
C LYS A 220 14.96 -12.74 2.21
N SER A 221 15.52 -11.59 2.56
CA SER A 221 16.85 -11.47 3.16
C SER A 221 16.85 -11.69 4.68
N GLY A 222 15.74 -12.16 5.27
CA GLY A 222 15.62 -12.43 6.71
C GLY A 222 15.52 -11.16 7.57
N LYS A 223 15.08 -10.05 6.99
CA LYS A 223 14.88 -8.74 7.66
C LYS A 223 13.40 -8.32 7.67
N PRO A 224 12.48 -9.10 8.27
CA PRO A 224 11.04 -8.82 8.21
C PRO A 224 10.65 -7.50 8.89
N LEU A 225 11.37 -7.07 9.93
CA LEU A 225 11.10 -5.79 10.58
C LEU A 225 11.40 -4.60 9.66
N VAL A 226 12.44 -4.71 8.82
CA VAL A 226 12.77 -3.69 7.83
C VAL A 226 11.73 -3.69 6.71
N ALA A 227 11.28 -4.86 6.26
CA ALA A 227 10.22 -4.99 5.28
C ALA A 227 8.94 -4.28 5.75
N LEU A 228 8.49 -4.56 6.96
CA LEU A 228 7.33 -3.89 7.56
C LEU A 228 7.55 -2.37 7.70
N ALA A 229 8.75 -1.94 8.11
CA ALA A 229 9.07 -0.51 8.25
C ALA A 229 9.05 0.24 6.89
N VAL A 230 9.42 -0.43 5.81
CA VAL A 230 9.34 0.13 4.45
C VAL A 230 7.88 0.37 4.05
N CYS A 231 6.96 -0.55 4.35
CA CYS A 231 5.52 -0.37 4.12
C CYS A 231 4.95 0.74 5.01
N ASP A 232 5.33 0.77 6.29
CA ASP A 232 4.88 1.82 7.23
C ASP A 232 5.37 3.22 6.84
N MET A 233 6.59 3.32 6.29
CA MET A 233 7.09 4.55 5.70
C MET A 233 6.17 5.06 4.56
N MET A 234 5.77 4.18 3.66
CA MET A 234 4.88 4.55 2.54
C MET A 234 3.51 4.98 3.04
N ARG A 235 2.91 4.22 3.95
CA ARG A 235 1.64 4.57 4.61
C ARG A 235 1.71 5.96 5.25
N LYS A 236 2.78 6.25 5.98
CA LYS A 236 2.95 7.55 6.63
C LYS A 236 3.09 8.69 5.62
N GLU A 237 3.87 8.49 4.55
CA GLU A 237 4.02 9.49 3.49
C GLU A 237 2.69 9.81 2.81
N GLU A 238 1.86 8.80 2.56
CA GLU A 238 0.52 8.94 2.00
C GLU A 238 -0.41 9.69 2.96
N ASN A 239 -0.45 9.29 4.22
CA ASN A 239 -1.26 9.95 5.25
C ASN A 239 -0.86 11.42 5.45
N ASP A 240 0.44 11.72 5.47
CA ASP A 240 0.94 13.09 5.57
C ASP A 240 0.56 13.92 4.33
N TYR A 241 0.54 13.31 3.14
CA TYR A 241 0.10 13.96 1.91
C TYR A 241 -1.39 14.36 1.98
N TYR A 242 -2.28 13.42 2.33
CA TYR A 242 -3.72 13.71 2.46
C TYR A 242 -4.01 14.73 3.57
N ARG A 243 -3.32 14.64 4.70
CA ARG A 243 -3.44 15.61 5.80
C ARG A 243 -3.14 17.04 5.32
N ASN A 244 -2.08 17.22 4.55
CA ASN A 244 -1.67 18.52 4.04
C ASN A 244 -2.63 19.07 2.97
N ILE A 245 -3.12 18.22 2.06
CA ILE A 245 -4.06 18.64 1.00
C ILE A 245 -5.39 19.11 1.59
N ASP A 246 -5.90 18.36 2.54
CA ASP A 246 -7.20 18.61 3.15
C ASP A 246 -7.17 19.71 4.20
N ASN A 247 -5.98 20.26 4.53
CA ASN A 247 -5.77 21.23 5.62
C ASN A 247 -6.45 20.77 6.92
N LEU A 248 -6.31 19.48 7.22
CA LEU A 248 -7.04 18.84 8.32
C LEU A 248 -6.74 19.51 9.67
N GLU A 249 -5.50 19.98 9.86
CA GLU A 249 -5.06 20.64 11.09
C GLU A 249 -5.77 22.00 11.34
N GLU A 250 -6.30 22.62 10.28
CA GLU A 250 -7.03 23.88 10.37
C GLU A 250 -8.54 23.70 10.61
N ARG A 251 -9.05 22.46 10.55
CA ARG A 251 -10.47 22.19 10.75
C ARG A 251 -10.86 22.26 12.21
N GLU A 252 -11.98 22.92 12.49
CA GLU A 252 -12.58 22.93 13.82
C GLU A 252 -12.87 21.49 14.29
N GLY A 253 -12.40 21.15 15.49
CA GLY A 253 -12.55 19.81 16.06
C GLY A 253 -11.52 18.79 15.57
N TYR A 254 -10.50 19.19 14.78
CA TYR A 254 -9.41 18.29 14.42
C TYR A 254 -8.69 17.76 15.64
N ASN A 255 -8.50 16.45 15.68
CA ASN A 255 -7.66 15.80 16.66
C ASN A 255 -6.57 15.00 15.93
N LYS A 256 -5.32 15.18 16.36
CA LYS A 256 -4.16 14.52 15.77
C LYS A 256 -4.26 12.99 15.72
N TYR A 257 -5.09 12.39 16.57
CA TYR A 257 -5.30 10.95 16.65
C TYR A 257 -6.34 10.41 15.66
N GLN A 258 -7.09 11.25 14.95
CA GLN A 258 -8.11 10.80 13.99
C GLN A 258 -7.54 9.92 12.88
N MET A 259 -6.28 10.14 12.48
CA MET A 259 -5.58 9.36 11.46
C MET A 259 -4.77 8.18 12.03
N MET A 260 -4.87 7.95 13.34
CA MET A 260 -4.11 6.92 14.06
C MET A 260 -5.03 5.78 14.52
N THR A 261 -6.03 5.45 13.73
CA THR A 261 -6.97 4.38 14.06
C THR A 261 -6.41 3.01 13.68
N HIS A 262 -6.77 2.01 14.47
CA HIS A 262 -6.53 0.59 14.16
C HIS A 262 -7.60 0.15 13.14
N TRP A 263 -7.32 0.38 11.85
CA TRP A 263 -8.29 0.15 10.80
C TRP A 263 -8.01 -1.14 10.04
N PRO A 264 -8.96 -2.11 9.99
CA PRO A 264 -8.77 -3.39 9.29
C PRO A 264 -8.55 -3.27 7.76
N GLY A 265 -8.85 -2.11 7.17
CA GLY A 265 -8.54 -1.81 5.77
C GLY A 265 -7.13 -1.28 5.53
N ASP A 266 -6.37 -0.99 6.60
CA ASP A 266 -4.96 -0.59 6.51
C ASP A 266 -4.06 -1.83 6.48
N GLU A 267 -3.43 -2.10 5.35
CA GLU A 267 -2.58 -3.28 5.15
C GLU A 267 -1.40 -3.33 6.15
N VAL A 268 -0.85 -2.19 6.52
CA VAL A 268 0.25 -2.12 7.50
C VAL A 268 -0.27 -2.44 8.91
N TYR A 269 -1.45 -1.94 9.25
CA TYR A 269 -2.10 -2.31 10.50
C TYR A 269 -2.36 -3.83 10.55
N VAL A 270 -2.90 -4.41 9.49
CA VAL A 270 -3.16 -5.86 9.41
C VAL A 270 -1.87 -6.67 9.57
N GLN A 271 -0.77 -6.23 8.96
CA GLN A 271 0.53 -6.87 9.15
C GLN A 271 1.01 -6.78 10.61
N MET A 272 0.93 -5.60 11.23
CA MET A 272 1.27 -5.44 12.66
C MET A 272 0.34 -6.25 13.57
N ASP A 273 -0.96 -6.30 13.25
CA ASP A 273 -1.93 -7.08 14.01
C ASP A 273 -1.72 -8.59 13.90
N SER A 274 -1.09 -9.07 12.84
CA SER A 274 -0.70 -10.49 12.69
C SER A 274 0.49 -10.89 13.57
N LEU A 275 1.26 -9.92 14.10
CA LEU A 275 2.42 -10.18 14.94
C LEU A 275 2.00 -10.57 16.37
N THR A 276 2.84 -11.35 17.05
CA THR A 276 2.74 -11.52 18.51
C THR A 276 3.12 -10.22 19.22
N ALA A 277 2.73 -10.09 20.50
CA ALA A 277 3.09 -8.90 21.30
C ALA A 277 4.60 -8.65 21.32
N ASP A 278 5.43 -9.71 21.49
CA ASP A 278 6.89 -9.58 21.52
C ASP A 278 7.49 -9.21 20.16
N GLN A 279 6.91 -9.70 19.06
CA GLN A 279 7.32 -9.32 17.71
C GLN A 279 6.96 -7.85 17.42
N LEU A 280 5.76 -7.42 17.81
CA LEU A 280 5.34 -6.04 17.66
C LEU A 280 6.19 -5.09 18.51
N LEU A 281 6.51 -5.47 19.75
CA LEU A 281 7.44 -4.72 20.59
C LEU A 281 8.83 -4.63 19.96
N SER A 282 9.31 -5.72 19.36
CA SER A 282 10.58 -5.73 18.62
C SER A 282 10.55 -4.80 17.42
N TYR A 283 9.43 -4.74 16.70
CA TYR A 283 9.21 -3.79 15.61
C TYR A 283 9.26 -2.35 16.13
N TYR A 284 8.51 -2.01 17.18
CA TYR A 284 8.51 -0.68 17.75
C TYR A 284 9.90 -0.24 18.22
N LYS A 285 10.63 -1.13 18.91
CA LYS A 285 12.04 -0.89 19.29
C LYS A 285 12.93 -0.65 18.08
N TYR A 286 12.71 -1.38 16.99
CA TYR A 286 13.49 -1.22 15.76
C TYR A 286 13.24 0.16 15.15
N ILE A 287 12.00 0.57 14.93
CA ILE A 287 11.68 1.85 14.30
C ILE A 287 12.04 3.06 15.16
N THR A 288 12.12 2.92 16.48
CA THR A 288 12.57 3.94 17.42
C THR A 288 14.09 3.96 17.65
N SER A 289 14.82 2.94 17.12
CA SER A 289 16.27 2.88 17.18
C SER A 289 16.96 3.77 16.14
N THR A 290 18.29 3.79 16.19
CA THR A 290 19.13 4.42 15.16
C THR A 290 19.97 3.33 14.47
N PRO A 291 19.48 2.74 13.37
CA PRO A 291 20.23 1.73 12.62
C PRO A 291 21.56 2.28 12.10
N THR A 292 22.56 1.42 11.93
CA THR A 292 23.86 1.81 11.36
C THR A 292 23.83 1.93 9.84
N ASN A 293 22.96 1.16 9.17
CA ASN A 293 22.80 1.21 7.72
C ASN A 293 22.01 2.45 7.29
N ALA A 294 22.54 3.21 6.34
CA ALA A 294 21.97 4.49 5.91
C ALA A 294 20.60 4.35 5.22
N LEU A 295 20.33 3.22 4.52
CA LEU A 295 19.02 2.95 3.95
C LEU A 295 18.00 2.66 5.07
N GLU A 296 18.37 1.86 6.07
CA GLU A 296 17.52 1.59 7.21
C GLU A 296 17.24 2.87 8.02
N GLN A 297 18.24 3.76 8.19
CA GLN A 297 18.01 5.08 8.79
C GLN A 297 17.02 5.92 7.98
N TYR A 298 17.15 5.92 6.66
CA TYR A 298 16.21 6.62 5.76
C TYR A 298 14.78 6.12 5.97
N VAL A 299 14.57 4.80 6.06
CA VAL A 299 13.27 4.17 6.31
C VAL A 299 12.77 4.54 7.69
N VAL A 300 13.53 4.22 8.73
CA VAL A 300 13.14 4.39 10.14
C VAL A 300 12.80 5.85 10.47
N THR A 301 13.52 6.84 9.92
CA THR A 301 13.20 8.25 10.16
C THR A 301 11.87 8.71 9.55
N ARG A 302 11.28 7.91 8.67
CA ARG A 302 10.04 8.20 7.95
C ARG A 302 8.86 7.31 8.36
N THR A 303 9.05 6.35 9.27
CA THR A 303 7.96 5.53 9.81
C THR A 303 7.10 6.31 10.79
N PHE A 304 5.89 5.82 11.00
CA PHE A 304 5.00 6.30 12.06
C PHE A 304 5.48 5.80 13.43
N LYS A 305 5.50 6.67 14.47
CA LYS A 305 6.13 6.37 15.78
C LYS A 305 5.35 6.91 16.96
N ASP A 306 4.07 7.19 16.82
CA ASP A 306 3.32 7.73 17.94
C ASP A 306 3.27 6.75 19.10
N GLU A 307 3.71 7.20 20.27
CA GLU A 307 3.84 6.37 21.47
C GLU A 307 2.47 5.88 21.96
N GLN A 308 1.44 6.72 21.89
CA GLN A 308 0.10 6.34 22.33
C GLN A 308 -0.46 5.20 21.46
N TYR A 309 -0.26 5.32 20.13
CA TYR A 309 -0.68 4.30 19.18
C TYR A 309 0.00 2.96 19.45
N PHE A 310 1.33 2.95 19.59
CA PHE A 310 2.06 1.71 19.83
C PHE A 310 1.83 1.15 21.24
N ASN A 311 1.69 1.99 22.24
CA ASN A 311 1.33 1.54 23.60
C ASN A 311 -0.04 0.87 23.62
N ASP A 312 -1.04 1.44 22.93
CA ASP A 312 -2.35 0.78 22.80
C ASP A 312 -2.24 -0.56 22.06
N LEU A 313 -1.57 -0.57 20.93
CA LEU A 313 -1.46 -1.79 20.09
C LEU A 313 -0.69 -2.91 20.81
N ILE A 314 0.48 -2.61 21.40
CA ILE A 314 1.30 -3.59 22.15
C ILE A 314 0.55 -4.06 23.39
N GLY A 315 -0.01 -3.14 24.18
CA GLY A 315 -0.77 -3.49 25.39
C GLY A 315 -1.98 -4.35 25.07
N THR A 316 -2.68 -4.05 23.99
CA THR A 316 -3.80 -4.84 23.51
C THR A 316 -3.39 -6.25 23.09
N LYS A 317 -2.24 -6.38 22.40
CA LYS A 317 -1.71 -7.70 22.00
C LYS A 317 -1.32 -8.55 23.21
N TYR A 318 -0.62 -7.98 24.19
CA TYR A 318 -0.35 -8.69 25.46
C TYR A 318 -1.63 -9.12 26.17
N MET A 319 -2.64 -8.23 26.19
CA MET A 319 -3.96 -8.53 26.76
C MET A 319 -4.64 -9.70 26.02
N ALA A 320 -4.61 -9.70 24.68
CA ALA A 320 -5.17 -10.78 23.85
C ALA A 320 -4.46 -12.12 24.05
N GLU A 321 -3.16 -12.09 24.33
CA GLU A 321 -2.35 -13.29 24.68
C GLU A 321 -2.54 -13.75 26.13
N GLY A 322 -3.37 -13.06 26.93
CA GLY A 322 -3.57 -13.38 28.35
C GLY A 322 -2.40 -12.96 29.26
N ARG A 323 -1.47 -12.20 28.76
CA ARG A 323 -0.26 -11.70 29.44
C ARG A 323 -0.55 -10.33 30.10
N PHE A 324 -1.52 -10.33 31.02
CA PHE A 324 -2.07 -9.09 31.59
C PHE A 324 -1.05 -8.26 32.36
N SER A 325 -0.09 -8.88 33.08
CA SER A 325 0.97 -8.18 33.78
C SER A 325 1.87 -7.38 32.83
N GLU A 326 2.10 -7.91 31.64
CA GLU A 326 2.95 -7.29 30.62
C GLU A 326 2.19 -6.23 29.80
N ALA A 327 0.86 -6.34 29.73
CA ALA A 327 0.00 -5.33 29.09
C ALA A 327 -0.09 -4.02 29.90
N ILE A 328 -0.10 -4.09 31.22
CA ILE A 328 -0.33 -2.96 32.12
C ILE A 328 0.63 -1.78 31.87
N PRO A 329 1.97 -1.98 31.77
CA PRO A 329 2.89 -0.86 31.55
C PRO A 329 2.59 -0.03 30.32
N TYR A 330 2.10 -0.66 29.24
CA TYR A 330 1.75 0.03 28.00
C TYR A 330 0.39 0.71 28.07
N LEU A 331 -0.59 0.02 28.65
CA LEU A 331 -1.96 0.54 28.73
C LEU A 331 -2.11 1.69 29.74
N GLN A 332 -1.30 1.74 30.81
CA GLN A 332 -1.45 2.76 31.86
C GLN A 332 -1.12 4.18 31.38
N ASP A 333 -0.27 4.31 30.36
CA ASP A 333 0.18 5.61 29.83
C ASP A 333 -0.73 6.17 28.73
N LEU A 334 -1.83 5.46 28.40
CA LEU A 334 -2.80 5.91 27.43
C LEU A 334 -3.65 7.06 27.96
N THR A 335 -3.71 8.15 27.17
CA THR A 335 -4.55 9.31 27.49
C THR A 335 -6.00 9.07 27.10
N THR A 336 -6.92 9.70 27.83
CA THR A 336 -8.35 9.66 27.47
C THR A 336 -8.64 10.34 26.13
N GLU A 337 -7.82 11.34 25.75
CA GLU A 337 -7.90 11.99 24.45
C GLU A 337 -7.61 11.00 23.31
N PHE A 338 -6.50 10.24 23.40
CA PHE A 338 -6.18 9.20 22.44
C PHE A 338 -7.28 8.14 22.37
N MET A 339 -7.68 7.59 23.52
CA MET A 339 -8.70 6.53 23.57
C MET A 339 -10.05 6.98 23.02
N SER A 340 -10.44 8.24 23.18
CA SER A 340 -11.70 8.78 22.65
C SER A 340 -11.73 8.83 21.12
N ASN A 341 -10.58 8.79 20.46
CA ASN A 341 -10.45 8.82 19.00
C ASN A 341 -10.25 7.42 18.39
N GLN A 342 -10.17 6.37 19.22
CA GLN A 342 -10.10 5.00 18.74
C GLN A 342 -11.52 4.42 18.64
N ALA A 343 -12.02 4.23 17.42
CA ALA A 343 -13.36 3.70 17.18
C ALA A 343 -13.59 2.31 17.83
N ILE A 344 -12.51 1.55 18.03
CA ILE A 344 -12.52 0.19 18.60
C ILE A 344 -12.40 0.20 20.12
N SER A 345 -11.97 1.30 20.74
CA SER A 345 -11.69 1.36 22.18
C SER A 345 -12.92 1.61 23.06
N ILE A 346 -14.11 1.75 22.48
CA ILE A 346 -15.37 1.81 23.24
C ILE A 346 -15.77 0.40 23.68
N TYR A 347 -14.91 -0.16 24.48
CA TYR A 347 -14.96 -1.52 24.89
C TYR A 347 -15.41 -1.60 26.34
N GLU A 348 -16.54 -2.23 26.60
CA GLU A 348 -16.97 -2.54 27.94
C GLU A 348 -16.70 -3.99 28.30
N ALA A 349 -15.51 -4.27 28.82
CA ALA A 349 -15.18 -5.57 29.40
C ALA A 349 -16.12 -6.01 30.54
N THR A 350 -17.05 -5.17 30.91
CA THR A 350 -18.04 -5.39 31.95
C THR A 350 -19.45 -5.58 31.43
N ARG A 351 -19.61 -5.76 30.12
CA ARG A 351 -20.92 -5.99 29.54
C ARG A 351 -21.55 -7.22 30.18
N GLN A 352 -22.50 -7.00 31.05
CA GLN A 352 -23.45 -8.05 31.41
C GLN A 352 -24.29 -8.33 30.17
N TYR A 353 -24.68 -9.56 29.97
CA TYR A 353 -25.62 -9.99 28.93
C TYR A 353 -26.91 -9.20 29.05
N ASP A 354 -26.95 -8.04 28.45
CA ASP A 354 -28.15 -7.25 28.33
C ASP A 354 -28.54 -7.24 26.84
N ILE A 355 -29.31 -8.29 26.47
CA ILE A 355 -29.82 -8.47 25.11
C ILE A 355 -30.61 -7.22 24.67
N GLU A 356 -31.31 -6.54 25.57
CA GLU A 356 -32.05 -5.31 25.24
C GLU A 356 -31.11 -4.17 24.86
N ARG A 357 -29.99 -4.01 25.56
CA ARG A 357 -28.97 -2.98 25.21
C ARG A 357 -28.32 -3.25 23.87
N TRP A 358 -28.10 -4.51 23.53
CA TRP A 358 -27.54 -4.89 22.21
C TRP A 358 -28.53 -4.56 21.08
N PHE A 359 -29.80 -4.87 21.26
CA PHE A 359 -30.86 -4.52 20.31
C PHE A 359 -31.09 -3.01 20.20
N HIS A 360 -30.98 -2.26 21.29
CA HIS A 360 -31.10 -0.80 21.29
C HIS A 360 -29.93 -0.14 20.56
N ARG A 361 -28.70 -0.63 20.71
CA ARG A 361 -27.54 -0.13 19.95
C ARG A 361 -27.65 -0.35 18.44
N GLN A 362 -28.23 -1.42 18.00
CA GLN A 362 -28.47 -1.64 16.56
C GLN A 362 -29.55 -0.72 15.98
N LYS A 363 -30.48 -0.22 16.79
CA LYS A 363 -31.52 0.71 16.34
C LYS A 363 -31.09 2.19 16.27
N THR A 364 -30.03 2.57 16.96
CA THR A 364 -29.52 3.95 16.98
C THR A 364 -28.30 4.16 16.08
N ASN A 365 -28.17 3.37 15.05
CA ASN A 365 -26.98 3.21 14.21
C ASN A 365 -26.64 4.40 13.29
N ASP A 366 -27.31 5.54 13.41
CA ASP A 366 -27.02 6.71 12.55
C ASP A 366 -26.12 7.76 13.21
N GLU A 367 -25.80 7.62 14.48
CA GLU A 367 -24.82 8.46 15.16
C GLU A 367 -23.80 7.57 15.84
N TRP A 368 -22.59 7.56 15.33
CA TRP A 368 -21.41 7.09 16.05
C TRP A 368 -21.24 7.99 17.26
N ASP A 369 -21.88 7.63 18.36
CA ASP A 369 -21.73 8.33 19.62
C ASP A 369 -20.31 8.07 20.12
N PHE A 370 -19.39 8.94 19.72
CA PHE A 370 -18.04 9.01 20.28
C PHE A 370 -18.16 9.48 21.73
N ALA A 371 -18.74 8.63 22.56
CA ALA A 371 -18.87 8.90 23.98
C ALA A 371 -17.48 9.20 24.52
N LYS A 372 -17.32 10.38 25.08
CA LYS A 372 -16.06 10.82 25.68
C LYS A 372 -15.55 9.75 26.64
N VAL A 373 -14.45 9.10 26.30
CA VAL A 373 -13.84 8.07 27.14
C VAL A 373 -13.29 8.73 28.40
N THR A 374 -13.81 8.33 29.55
CA THR A 374 -13.39 8.86 30.85
C THR A 374 -12.52 7.91 31.66
N THR A 375 -12.44 6.65 31.25
CA THR A 375 -11.71 5.61 31.96
C THR A 375 -10.98 4.67 30.98
N ASN A 376 -9.80 4.21 31.36
CA ASN A 376 -9.06 3.20 30.61
C ASN A 376 -9.61 1.79 30.93
N LYS A 377 -10.53 1.33 30.12
CA LYS A 377 -11.23 0.05 30.33
C LYS A 377 -10.30 -1.16 30.09
N LYS A 378 -9.37 -1.09 29.14
CA LYS A 378 -8.38 -2.14 28.88
C LYS A 378 -7.48 -2.34 30.10
N LEU A 379 -6.97 -1.25 30.66
CA LEU A 379 -6.16 -1.31 31.89
C LEU A 379 -6.95 -1.88 33.07
N LYS A 380 -8.20 -1.46 33.24
CA LYS A 380 -9.09 -1.97 34.30
C LYS A 380 -9.30 -3.46 34.14
N PHE A 381 -9.55 -3.94 32.93
CA PHE A 381 -9.71 -5.35 32.62
C PHE A 381 -8.45 -6.15 32.98
N CYS A 382 -7.26 -5.72 32.54
CA CYS A 382 -6.01 -6.40 32.87
C CYS A 382 -5.78 -6.51 34.39
N LYS A 383 -6.04 -5.42 35.14
CA LYS A 383 -5.92 -5.43 36.61
C LYS A 383 -6.92 -6.39 37.27
N GLU A 384 -8.16 -6.41 36.76
CA GLU A 384 -9.18 -7.34 37.26
C GLU A 384 -8.80 -8.80 36.99
N MET A 385 -8.32 -9.12 35.78
CA MET A 385 -7.89 -10.46 35.41
C MET A 385 -6.74 -10.95 36.28
N LEU A 386 -5.72 -10.12 36.53
CA LEU A 386 -4.63 -10.46 37.45
C LEU A 386 -5.12 -10.69 38.88
N SER A 387 -6.04 -9.87 39.36
CA SER A 387 -6.64 -10.05 40.69
C SER A 387 -7.39 -11.37 40.77
N LEU A 388 -8.21 -11.71 39.80
CA LEU A 388 -8.95 -12.98 39.75
C LEU A 388 -8.01 -14.18 39.65
N GLN A 389 -6.96 -14.11 38.82
CA GLN A 389 -5.94 -15.17 38.70
C GLN A 389 -5.20 -15.37 40.04
N SER A 390 -4.84 -14.28 40.70
CA SER A 390 -4.19 -14.36 42.04
C SER A 390 -5.12 -14.97 43.09
N GLN A 391 -6.40 -14.57 43.09
CA GLN A 391 -7.40 -15.14 43.98
C GLN A 391 -7.60 -16.65 43.74
N ALA A 392 -7.66 -17.05 42.46
CA ALA A 392 -7.81 -18.46 42.07
C ALA A 392 -6.62 -19.33 42.56
N SER A 393 -5.39 -18.79 42.53
CA SER A 393 -4.19 -19.52 42.94
C SER A 393 -4.12 -19.81 44.43
N ILE A 394 -4.84 -19.07 45.27
CA ILE A 394 -4.86 -19.22 46.74
C ILE A 394 -6.20 -19.72 47.28
N ALA A 395 -7.23 -19.80 46.42
CA ALA A 395 -8.55 -20.25 46.85
C ALA A 395 -8.57 -21.71 47.20
N ARG A 396 -9.36 -22.09 48.24
CA ARG A 396 -9.62 -23.49 48.58
C ARG A 396 -10.56 -24.10 47.53
N GLU A 397 -10.37 -25.39 47.28
CA GLU A 397 -11.27 -26.19 46.44
C GLU A 397 -12.73 -26.09 46.94
N GLY A 398 -13.68 -26.16 46.02
CA GLY A 398 -15.10 -26.04 46.26
C GLY A 398 -15.66 -24.65 45.86
N ALA A 399 -16.78 -24.25 46.42
CA ALA A 399 -17.53 -23.09 46.04
C ALA A 399 -16.72 -21.78 45.91
N PRO A 400 -15.73 -21.46 46.74
CA PRO A 400 -14.92 -20.25 46.55
C PRO A 400 -14.10 -20.25 45.24
N LEU A 401 -13.47 -21.40 44.90
CA LEU A 401 -12.68 -21.54 43.67
C LEU A 401 -13.62 -21.57 42.44
N GLU A 402 -14.76 -22.23 42.55
CA GLU A 402 -15.78 -22.30 41.48
C GLU A 402 -16.30 -20.91 41.11
N ASP A 403 -16.60 -20.05 42.11
CA ASP A 403 -17.06 -18.68 41.85
C ASP A 403 -15.99 -17.83 41.13
N ILE A 404 -14.71 -17.95 41.54
CA ILE A 404 -13.61 -17.22 40.88
C ILE A 404 -13.39 -17.77 39.47
N ALA A 405 -13.41 -19.10 39.28
CA ALA A 405 -13.26 -19.73 37.97
C ALA A 405 -14.38 -19.31 37.01
N TYR A 406 -15.61 -19.25 37.52
CA TYR A 406 -16.76 -18.74 36.75
C TYR A 406 -16.56 -17.28 36.29
N LYS A 407 -16.09 -16.42 37.22
CA LYS A 407 -15.77 -15.01 36.89
C LYS A 407 -14.68 -14.92 35.83
N LEU A 408 -13.59 -15.67 35.99
CA LEU A 408 -12.53 -15.73 34.97
C LEU A 408 -13.04 -16.20 33.62
N ALA A 409 -13.80 -17.29 33.58
CA ALA A 409 -14.39 -17.83 32.36
C ALA A 409 -15.31 -16.80 31.68
N THR A 410 -16.13 -16.11 32.46
CA THR A 410 -17.02 -15.06 31.96
C THR A 410 -16.23 -13.90 31.36
N ARG A 411 -15.12 -13.47 31.99
CA ARG A 411 -14.26 -12.40 31.48
C ARG A 411 -13.53 -12.81 30.19
N PHE A 412 -13.00 -14.03 30.14
CA PHE A 412 -12.39 -14.55 28.90
C PHE A 412 -13.41 -14.67 27.76
N TYR A 413 -14.62 -15.13 28.06
CA TYR A 413 -15.68 -15.17 27.07
C TYR A 413 -16.06 -13.79 26.55
N GLN A 414 -16.22 -12.82 27.44
CA GLN A 414 -16.53 -11.44 27.07
C GLN A 414 -15.39 -10.78 26.26
N ALA A 415 -14.15 -11.16 26.51
CA ALA A 415 -12.97 -10.71 25.76
C ALA A 415 -12.72 -11.48 24.46
N SER A 416 -13.53 -12.47 24.14
CA SER A 416 -13.43 -13.24 22.89
C SER A 416 -14.28 -12.59 21.77
N CYS A 417 -14.10 -13.06 20.55
CA CYS A 417 -14.91 -12.64 19.39
C CYS A 417 -16.41 -12.92 19.54
N TYR A 418 -16.80 -13.77 20.50
CA TYR A 418 -18.21 -14.04 20.82
C TYR A 418 -18.78 -13.07 21.86
N GLY A 419 -17.94 -12.32 22.56
CA GLY A 419 -18.31 -11.48 23.68
C GLY A 419 -18.44 -10.01 23.38
N ASP A 420 -18.34 -9.58 22.16
CA ASP A 420 -18.47 -8.15 21.76
C ASP A 420 -17.34 -7.24 22.26
N CYS A 421 -16.24 -7.84 22.54
CA CYS A 421 -15.12 -7.16 23.14
C CYS A 421 -13.95 -7.00 22.20
N TRP A 422 -14.16 -6.55 21.04
CA TRP A 422 -13.19 -6.19 19.94
C TRP A 422 -13.49 -6.57 18.61
#